data_e5507aa0c11d1130b6a6e6e84a279298
#
_entry.id   e5507aa0c11d1130b6a6e6e84a279298
#
_cell.length_a   1.000
_cell.length_b   1.000
_cell.length_c   1.000
_cell.angle_alpha   90.00
_cell.angle_beta   90.00
_cell.angle_gamma   90.00
#
_symmetry.space_group_name_H-M   'P 1'
#
loop_
_entity.id
_entity.type
_entity.pdbx_description
1 polymer ?
#
loop_
_entity_poly.entity_id
_entity_poly.type
_entity_poly.pdbx_seq_one_letter_code
_entity_poly.pdbx_strand_id
1 'polypeptide(L)'
;APNIEYYELNPPINAYRKAWPQPYPALPGYTIRDYGNRVGHHRQMNLLEKYGIRGSISLSAALCDHHPEIIELCKERDWEFFSHGIYNTRYTYGLSEDQEREMILDSVATIERHTGKKPAGYLAPALSHSEQTIDLFSEAGGSYTCDLFHDDQPTPVHTRSGNKFISIPYSLEMNDTIAYVVNKVEPRRY
;
A
#
# COMPACT_ATOMS: atom_id res chain seq x y z
N ALA A 1 -6.08 8.60 0.99
CA ALA A 1 -5.00 7.76 1.53
C ALA A 1 -3.73 7.97 0.71
N PRO A 2 -2.65 8.53 1.28
CA PRO A 2 -1.34 8.50 0.65
C PRO A 2 -0.79 7.08 0.59
N ASN A 3 -0.28 6.65 -0.58
CA ASN A 3 0.51 5.43 -0.69
C ASN A 3 1.98 5.79 -0.45
N ILE A 4 2.56 5.28 0.63
CA ILE A 4 3.97 5.45 0.95
C ILE A 4 4.68 4.13 0.65
N GLU A 5 5.30 4.09 -0.52
CA GLU A 5 5.78 2.87 -1.14
C GLU A 5 7.31 2.80 -1.18
N TYR A 6 7.84 1.61 -0.98
CA TYR A 6 9.25 1.34 -1.20
C TYR A 6 9.45 0.37 -2.36
N TYR A 7 10.31 0.75 -3.28
CA TYR A 7 10.67 -0.03 -4.47
C TYR A 7 12.10 -0.54 -4.34
N GLU A 8 12.32 -1.80 -4.64
CA GLU A 8 13.67 -2.38 -4.64
C GLU A 8 14.43 -1.92 -5.89
N LEU A 9 15.74 -1.68 -5.73
CA LEU A 9 16.65 -1.42 -6.85
C LEU A 9 16.79 -2.65 -7.74
N ASN A 10 16.78 -3.83 -7.14
CA ASN A 10 16.87 -5.12 -7.79
C ASN A 10 15.66 -5.99 -7.40
N PRO A 11 14.46 -5.67 -7.90
CA PRO A 11 13.27 -6.42 -7.55
C PRO A 11 13.34 -7.86 -8.08
N PRO A 12 12.73 -8.83 -7.37
CA PRO A 12 12.63 -10.19 -7.88
C PRO A 12 11.85 -10.22 -9.21
N ILE A 13 12.26 -11.11 -10.10
CA ILE A 13 11.55 -11.34 -11.37
C ILE A 13 10.22 -12.02 -11.04
N ASN A 14 9.12 -11.42 -11.46
CA ASN A 14 7.79 -12.01 -11.36
C ASN A 14 7.29 -12.41 -12.76
N ALA A 15 7.10 -13.72 -12.98
CA ALA A 15 6.68 -14.27 -14.27
C ALA A 15 5.23 -13.91 -14.64
N TYR A 16 4.39 -13.58 -13.65
CA TYR A 16 2.97 -13.28 -13.85
C TYR A 16 2.70 -11.81 -14.18
N ARG A 17 3.66 -10.93 -13.89
CA ARG A 17 3.57 -9.53 -14.26
C ARG A 17 4.60 -9.21 -15.34
N LYS A 18 4.13 -9.03 -16.55
CA LYS A 18 4.90 -8.36 -17.62
C LYS A 18 4.98 -6.87 -17.27
N ALA A 19 5.82 -6.57 -16.29
CA ALA A 19 6.16 -5.18 -16.00
C ALA A 19 6.81 -4.55 -17.24
N TRP A 20 6.79 -3.24 -17.30
CA TRP A 20 7.60 -2.45 -18.23
C TRP A 20 8.99 -3.05 -18.30
N PRO A 21 9.54 -3.28 -19.53
CA PRO A 21 10.90 -3.73 -19.64
C PRO A 21 11.80 -2.71 -18.94
N GLN A 22 12.32 -3.08 -17.79
CA GLN A 22 13.23 -2.23 -17.04
C GLN A 22 14.62 -2.86 -17.09
N PRO A 23 15.66 -2.04 -17.30
CA PRO A 23 17.02 -2.52 -17.15
C PRO A 23 17.23 -3.00 -15.71
N TYR A 24 18.11 -3.96 -15.55
CA TYR A 24 18.49 -4.46 -14.25
C TYR A 24 19.94 -4.03 -13.97
N PRO A 25 20.23 -3.25 -12.91
CA PRO A 25 19.34 -2.70 -11.87
C PRO A 25 18.33 -1.65 -12.40
N ALA A 26 17.18 -1.57 -11.73
CA ALA A 26 16.06 -0.70 -12.12
C ALA A 26 16.27 0.77 -11.64
N LEU A 27 17.43 1.35 -11.94
CA LEU A 27 17.84 2.69 -11.47
C LEU A 27 16.80 3.79 -11.72
N PRO A 28 16.25 3.97 -12.94
CA PRO A 28 15.27 5.03 -13.18
C PRO A 28 13.99 4.83 -12.38
N GLY A 29 13.51 3.60 -12.30
CA GLY A 29 12.30 3.26 -11.54
C GLY A 29 12.48 3.47 -10.05
N TYR A 30 13.63 3.08 -9.51
CA TYR A 30 14.00 3.29 -8.11
C TYR A 30 14.10 4.79 -7.77
N THR A 31 14.89 5.55 -8.52
CA THR A 31 15.19 6.96 -8.19
C THR A 31 13.97 7.88 -8.31
N ILE A 32 13.09 7.66 -9.29
CA ILE A 32 11.84 8.43 -9.42
C ILE A 32 10.95 8.21 -8.17
N ARG A 33 10.86 6.99 -7.69
CA ARG A 33 10.02 6.67 -6.53
C ARG A 33 10.66 7.10 -5.20
N ASP A 34 11.98 6.98 -5.10
CA ASP A 34 12.73 7.46 -3.94
C ASP A 34 12.63 8.99 -3.78
N TYR A 35 12.47 9.73 -4.88
CA TYR A 35 12.11 11.16 -4.81
C TYR A 35 10.79 11.39 -4.07
N GLY A 36 9.81 10.52 -4.24
CA GLY A 36 8.55 10.53 -3.47
C GLY A 36 8.82 10.47 -1.98
N ASN A 37 9.65 9.52 -1.55
CA ASN A 37 10.00 9.32 -0.14
C ASN A 37 10.81 10.50 0.43
N ARG A 38 11.77 11.04 -0.33
CA ARG A 38 12.65 12.12 0.15
C ARG A 38 12.02 13.51 0.10
N VAL A 39 11.11 13.76 -0.81
CA VAL A 39 10.57 15.11 -1.07
C VAL A 39 9.04 15.10 -1.15
N GLY A 40 8.46 14.17 -1.90
CA GLY A 40 7.03 14.18 -2.24
C GLY A 40 6.15 14.08 -0.99
N HIS A 41 6.44 13.14 -0.10
CA HIS A 41 5.65 12.94 1.13
C HIS A 41 5.68 14.14 2.06
N HIS A 42 6.83 14.79 2.23
CA HIS A 42 6.93 15.99 3.06
C HIS A 42 6.03 17.11 2.54
N ARG A 43 5.98 17.30 1.21
CA ARG A 43 5.07 18.27 0.58
C ARG A 43 3.61 17.89 0.76
N GLN A 44 3.30 16.60 0.60
CA GLN A 44 1.94 16.08 0.78
C GLN A 44 1.47 16.22 2.24
N MET A 45 2.32 15.88 3.22
CA MET A 45 2.04 16.06 4.63
C MET A 45 1.71 17.53 4.97
N ASN A 46 2.54 18.47 4.51
CA ASN A 46 2.32 19.89 4.72
C ASN A 46 1.00 20.38 4.09
N LEU A 47 0.65 19.84 2.92
CA LEU A 47 -0.59 20.20 2.25
C LEU A 47 -1.81 19.66 3.00
N LEU A 48 -1.79 18.39 3.42
CA LEU A 48 -2.88 17.79 4.19
C LEU A 48 -3.07 18.50 5.52
N GLU A 49 -1.99 18.85 6.22
CA GLU A 49 -2.01 19.60 7.47
C GLU A 49 -2.62 21.01 7.27
N LYS A 50 -2.22 21.71 6.20
CA LYS A 50 -2.77 23.02 5.85
C LYS A 50 -4.30 23.01 5.72
N TYR A 51 -4.86 21.91 5.24
CA TYR A 51 -6.31 21.75 5.06
C TYR A 51 -6.98 20.97 6.19
N GLY A 52 -6.29 20.67 7.29
CA GLY A 52 -6.83 19.91 8.42
C GLY A 52 -7.23 18.48 8.05
N ILE A 53 -6.62 17.90 7.02
CA ILE A 53 -6.91 16.53 6.55
C ILE A 53 -5.99 15.56 7.28
N ARG A 54 -6.59 14.60 7.97
CA ARG A 54 -5.87 13.48 8.59
C ARG A 54 -5.58 12.40 7.57
N GLY A 55 -4.34 11.93 7.52
CA GLY A 55 -3.92 10.88 6.60
C GLY A 55 -4.25 9.47 7.13
N SER A 56 -4.63 8.58 6.21
CA SER A 56 -4.60 7.13 6.40
C SER A 56 -3.59 6.57 5.41
N ILE A 57 -2.49 6.04 5.91
CA ILE A 57 -1.31 5.72 5.12
C ILE A 57 -1.31 4.26 4.67
N SER A 58 -1.34 4.05 3.37
CA SER A 58 -1.04 2.77 2.73
C SER A 58 0.48 2.58 2.73
N LEU A 59 0.99 1.72 3.63
CA LEU A 59 2.40 1.64 3.96
C LEU A 59 3.05 0.35 3.48
N SER A 60 4.04 0.45 2.60
CA SER A 60 5.00 -0.64 2.38
C SER A 60 5.87 -0.81 3.64
N ALA A 61 5.82 -1.99 4.28
CA ALA A 61 6.46 -2.22 5.58
C ALA A 61 7.98 -1.98 5.56
N ALA A 62 8.65 -2.22 4.42
CA ALA A 62 10.07 -1.93 4.26
C ALA A 62 10.44 -0.46 4.49
N LEU A 63 9.49 0.46 4.35
CA LEU A 63 9.74 1.87 4.62
C LEU A 63 10.08 2.14 6.08
N CYS A 64 9.59 1.31 7.00
CA CYS A 64 9.90 1.41 8.42
C CYS A 64 11.42 1.32 8.69
N ASP A 65 12.12 0.51 7.91
CA ASP A 65 13.58 0.33 8.05
C ASP A 65 14.38 1.33 7.19
N HIS A 66 13.85 1.71 6.02
CA HIS A 66 14.58 2.54 5.06
C HIS A 66 14.37 4.05 5.27
N HIS A 67 13.20 4.44 5.77
CA HIS A 67 12.80 5.84 6.00
C HIS A 67 12.03 5.98 7.32
N PRO A 68 12.63 5.61 8.47
CA PRO A 68 11.97 5.68 9.77
C PRO A 68 11.48 7.10 10.11
N GLU A 69 12.15 8.13 9.61
CA GLU A 69 11.77 9.53 9.80
C GLU A 69 10.37 9.84 9.27
N ILE A 70 9.94 9.21 8.15
CA ILE A 70 8.60 9.39 7.60
C ILE A 70 7.55 8.81 8.55
N ILE A 71 7.87 7.63 9.14
CA ILE A 71 6.97 6.97 10.09
C ILE A 71 6.75 7.84 11.31
N GLU A 72 7.83 8.38 11.89
CA GLU A 72 7.74 9.27 13.04
C GLU A 72 6.91 10.54 12.74
N LEU A 73 7.12 11.18 11.59
CA LEU A 73 6.33 12.33 11.15
C LEU A 73 4.83 12.02 11.01
N CYS A 74 4.47 10.82 10.55
CA CYS A 74 3.07 10.38 10.49
C CYS A 74 2.50 10.08 11.88
N LYS A 75 3.30 9.49 12.79
CA LYS A 75 2.91 9.24 14.19
C LYS A 75 2.65 10.54 14.95
N GLU A 76 3.51 11.55 14.80
CA GLU A 76 3.33 12.88 15.41
C GLU A 76 2.00 13.54 15.00
N ARG A 77 1.49 13.23 13.81
CA ARG A 77 0.21 13.70 13.28
C ARG A 77 -0.98 12.78 13.64
N ASP A 78 -0.74 11.73 14.42
CA ASP A 78 -1.73 10.69 14.75
C ASP A 78 -2.43 10.13 13.50
N TRP A 79 -1.68 9.91 12.42
CA TRP A 79 -2.19 9.29 11.21
C TRP A 79 -2.34 7.79 11.37
N GLU A 80 -3.28 7.21 10.66
CA GLU A 80 -3.47 5.77 10.58
C GLU A 80 -2.44 5.16 9.62
N PHE A 81 -2.05 3.91 9.90
CA PHE A 81 -1.28 3.06 9.00
C PHE A 81 -2.06 1.81 8.68
N PHE A 82 -2.18 1.48 7.39
CA PHE A 82 -2.65 0.18 6.93
C PHE A 82 -1.62 -0.45 5.99
N SER A 83 -1.64 -1.79 5.88
CA SER A 83 -0.59 -2.50 5.19
C SER A 83 -0.70 -2.37 3.67
N HIS A 84 0.44 -2.10 3.01
CA HIS A 84 0.62 -2.20 1.56
C HIS A 84 1.69 -3.27 1.23
N GLY A 85 1.66 -4.41 1.95
CA GLY A 85 2.66 -5.44 1.84
C GLY A 85 4.04 -5.01 2.35
N ILE A 86 5.10 -5.70 1.90
CA ILE A 86 6.47 -5.43 2.33
C ILE A 86 7.14 -4.41 1.40
N TYR A 87 7.24 -4.73 0.12
CA TYR A 87 7.76 -3.86 -0.95
C TYR A 87 6.72 -3.74 -2.05
N ASN A 88 6.61 -2.58 -2.68
CA ASN A 88 5.68 -2.43 -3.81
C ASN A 88 6.12 -3.19 -5.09
N THR A 89 7.28 -3.81 -5.05
CA THR A 89 7.83 -4.68 -6.10
C THR A 89 7.56 -6.17 -5.87
N ARG A 90 7.03 -6.56 -4.69
CA ARG A 90 6.71 -7.95 -4.35
C ARG A 90 5.22 -8.17 -4.37
N TYR A 91 4.77 -8.85 -5.42
CA TYR A 91 3.35 -9.13 -5.67
C TYR A 91 2.94 -10.49 -5.12
N THR A 92 1.64 -10.65 -4.86
CA THR A 92 1.07 -11.94 -4.44
C THR A 92 0.90 -12.93 -5.59
N TYR A 93 0.94 -12.46 -6.83
CA TYR A 93 0.80 -13.34 -8.00
C TYR A 93 1.80 -14.49 -8.00
N GLY A 94 1.28 -15.72 -8.05
CA GLY A 94 2.06 -16.95 -8.11
C GLY A 94 2.65 -17.42 -6.78
N LEU A 95 2.33 -16.75 -5.67
CA LEU A 95 2.64 -17.26 -4.35
C LEU A 95 1.68 -18.40 -3.97
N SER A 96 2.19 -19.38 -3.20
CA SER A 96 1.32 -20.29 -2.47
C SER A 96 0.62 -19.56 -1.32
N GLU A 97 -0.47 -20.15 -0.81
CA GLU A 97 -1.18 -19.59 0.33
C GLU A 97 -0.25 -19.36 1.55
N ASP A 98 0.65 -20.30 1.82
CA ASP A 98 1.60 -20.17 2.93
C ASP A 98 2.60 -19.04 2.72
N GLN A 99 3.12 -18.86 1.50
CA GLN A 99 4.02 -17.76 1.16
C GLN A 99 3.33 -16.39 1.28
N GLU A 100 2.08 -16.30 0.82
CA GLU A 100 1.31 -15.07 0.95
C GLU A 100 0.98 -14.78 2.42
N ARG A 101 0.63 -15.82 3.20
CA ARG A 101 0.42 -15.72 4.65
C ARG A 101 1.64 -15.18 5.37
N GLU A 102 2.82 -15.73 5.10
CA GLU A 102 4.08 -15.26 5.67
C GLU A 102 4.34 -13.80 5.33
N MET A 103 4.14 -13.40 4.07
CA MET A 103 4.31 -12.02 3.62
C MET A 103 3.35 -11.06 4.35
N ILE A 104 2.08 -11.45 4.52
CA ILE A 104 1.09 -10.64 5.23
C ILE A 104 1.48 -10.52 6.72
N LEU A 105 1.80 -11.63 7.38
CA LEU A 105 2.20 -11.62 8.79
C LEU A 105 3.46 -10.79 9.04
N ASP A 106 4.46 -10.89 8.19
CA ASP A 106 5.68 -10.10 8.29
C ASP A 106 5.40 -8.60 8.13
N SER A 107 4.56 -8.21 7.14
CA SER A 107 4.18 -6.80 6.96
C SER A 107 3.42 -6.26 8.18
N VAL A 108 2.47 -7.03 8.72
CA VAL A 108 1.69 -6.66 9.91
C VAL A 108 2.60 -6.48 11.12
N ALA A 109 3.46 -7.47 11.40
CA ALA A 109 4.37 -7.44 12.54
C ALA A 109 5.38 -6.29 12.44
N THR A 110 5.89 -6.01 11.24
CA THR A 110 6.83 -4.90 11.00
C THR A 110 6.17 -3.55 11.23
N ILE A 111 4.98 -3.33 10.66
CA ILE A 111 4.24 -2.07 10.88
C ILE A 111 3.91 -1.90 12.36
N GLU A 112 3.40 -2.94 13.03
CA GLU A 112 3.06 -2.88 14.45
C GLU A 112 4.29 -2.55 15.32
N ARG A 113 5.43 -3.18 15.06
CA ARG A 113 6.68 -2.95 15.78
C ARG A 113 7.15 -1.49 15.70
N HIS A 114 7.03 -0.84 14.52
CA HIS A 114 7.53 0.51 14.31
C HIS A 114 6.50 1.60 14.63
N THR A 115 5.22 1.32 14.46
CA THR A 115 4.17 2.32 14.70
C THR A 115 3.51 2.21 16.08
N GLY A 116 3.67 1.07 16.76
CA GLY A 116 2.98 0.75 18.00
C GLY A 116 1.50 0.40 17.80
N LYS A 117 1.02 0.33 16.56
CA LYS A 117 -0.38 0.02 16.21
C LYS A 117 -0.42 -1.08 15.17
N LYS A 118 -1.24 -2.10 15.41
CA LYS A 118 -1.49 -3.14 14.42
C LYS A 118 -2.30 -2.57 13.27
N PRO A 119 -1.89 -2.77 11.99
CA PRO A 119 -2.64 -2.27 10.85
C PRO A 119 -3.99 -2.98 10.76
N ALA A 120 -5.07 -2.20 10.70
CA ALA A 120 -6.44 -2.71 10.58
C ALA A 120 -6.84 -2.99 9.12
N GLY A 121 -6.19 -2.35 8.16
CA GLY A 121 -6.51 -2.39 6.75
C GLY A 121 -5.39 -2.96 5.88
N TYR A 122 -5.77 -3.34 4.65
CA TYR A 122 -4.88 -3.86 3.63
C TYR A 122 -5.22 -3.31 2.25
N LEU A 123 -4.19 -3.01 1.48
CA LEU A 123 -4.22 -2.80 0.04
C LEU A 123 -3.02 -3.54 -0.57
N ALA A 124 -3.27 -4.50 -1.43
CA ALA A 124 -2.20 -5.30 -2.03
C ALA A 124 -1.25 -4.45 -2.88
N PRO A 125 0.07 -4.67 -2.80
CA PRO A 125 1.03 -4.01 -3.67
C PRO A 125 0.64 -4.12 -5.13
N ALA A 126 0.56 -2.99 -5.82
CA ALA A 126 0.15 -2.93 -7.23
C ALA A 126 -1.18 -3.66 -7.53
N LEU A 127 -2.11 -3.70 -6.55
CA LEU A 127 -3.42 -4.36 -6.65
C LEU A 127 -3.30 -5.85 -7.00
N SER A 128 -2.28 -6.51 -6.50
CA SER A 128 -1.95 -7.90 -6.83
C SER A 128 -2.63 -8.94 -5.91
N HIS A 129 -3.72 -8.55 -5.22
CA HIS A 129 -4.43 -9.47 -4.34
C HIS A 129 -4.83 -10.77 -5.06
N SER A 130 -4.79 -11.88 -4.31
CA SER A 130 -5.21 -13.20 -4.73
C SER A 130 -6.61 -13.52 -4.18
N GLU A 131 -7.13 -14.70 -4.50
CA GLU A 131 -8.40 -15.19 -3.93
C GLU A 131 -8.32 -15.37 -2.41
N GLN A 132 -7.12 -15.61 -1.86
CA GLN A 132 -6.91 -15.86 -0.43
C GLN A 132 -6.55 -14.61 0.37
N THR A 133 -6.12 -13.52 -0.26
CA THR A 133 -5.55 -12.34 0.41
C THR A 133 -6.45 -11.82 1.54
N ILE A 134 -7.75 -11.68 1.27
CA ILE A 134 -8.71 -11.13 2.23
C ILE A 134 -8.86 -12.06 3.45
N ASP A 135 -8.96 -13.36 3.20
CA ASP A 135 -9.05 -14.37 4.24
C ASP A 135 -7.80 -14.37 5.12
N LEU A 136 -6.63 -14.39 4.51
CA LEU A 136 -5.34 -14.38 5.19
C LEU A 136 -5.15 -13.12 6.04
N PHE A 137 -5.53 -11.96 5.50
CA PHE A 137 -5.43 -10.72 6.26
C PHE A 137 -6.45 -10.65 7.42
N SER A 138 -7.67 -11.16 7.20
CA SER A 138 -8.66 -11.31 8.28
C SER A 138 -8.18 -12.25 9.39
N GLU A 139 -7.55 -13.38 9.02
CA GLU A 139 -6.93 -14.32 9.96
C GLU A 139 -5.76 -13.68 10.73
N ALA A 140 -5.01 -12.78 10.09
CA ALA A 140 -3.98 -11.98 10.74
C ALA A 140 -4.54 -10.88 11.68
N GLY A 141 -5.86 -10.75 11.78
CA GLY A 141 -6.55 -9.79 12.65
C GLY A 141 -6.89 -8.46 11.98
N GLY A 142 -6.81 -8.38 10.66
CA GLY A 142 -7.29 -7.26 9.88
C GLY A 142 -8.83 -7.15 9.89
N SER A 143 -9.34 -5.97 9.59
CA SER A 143 -10.78 -5.67 9.62
C SER A 143 -11.31 -5.03 8.33
N TYR A 144 -10.45 -4.57 7.43
CA TYR A 144 -10.88 -4.05 6.14
C TYR A 144 -9.84 -4.24 5.02
N THR A 145 -10.34 -4.20 3.79
CA THR A 145 -9.51 -4.13 2.57
C THR A 145 -9.92 -2.96 1.71
N CYS A 146 -8.97 -2.46 0.91
CA CYS A 146 -9.20 -1.50 -0.17
C CYS A 146 -9.00 -2.15 -1.56
N ASP A 147 -8.91 -3.48 -1.66
CA ASP A 147 -8.60 -4.18 -2.90
C ASP A 147 -9.79 -4.42 -3.83
N LEU A 148 -11.02 -4.25 -3.33
CA LEU A 148 -12.22 -4.54 -4.10
C LEU A 148 -12.84 -3.24 -4.66
N PHE A 149 -13.10 -3.22 -5.97
CA PHE A 149 -13.62 -2.06 -6.71
C PHE A 149 -15.08 -2.25 -7.11
N HIS A 150 -15.89 -2.86 -6.24
CA HIS A 150 -17.23 -3.34 -6.60
C HIS A 150 -18.37 -2.44 -6.12
N ASP A 151 -18.09 -1.42 -5.32
CA ASP A 151 -19.10 -0.52 -4.77
C ASP A 151 -18.49 0.86 -4.51
N ASP A 152 -19.32 1.88 -4.37
CA ASP A 152 -18.94 3.23 -3.94
C ASP A 152 -19.18 3.47 -2.44
N GLN A 153 -19.70 2.46 -1.71
CA GLN A 153 -19.92 2.48 -0.28
C GLN A 153 -19.21 1.31 0.42
N PRO A 154 -18.85 1.45 1.70
CA PRO A 154 -18.31 0.34 2.48
C PRO A 154 -19.30 -0.83 2.56
N THR A 155 -18.84 -2.02 2.19
CA THR A 155 -19.66 -3.23 2.17
C THR A 155 -19.07 -4.33 3.05
N PRO A 156 -19.91 -5.13 3.74
CA PRO A 156 -19.41 -6.27 4.49
C PRO A 156 -18.90 -7.36 3.54
N VAL A 157 -17.81 -8.01 3.94
CA VAL A 157 -17.20 -9.13 3.23
C VAL A 157 -17.19 -10.36 4.14
N HIS A 158 -17.60 -11.49 3.61
CA HIS A 158 -17.48 -12.78 4.31
C HIS A 158 -16.08 -13.33 4.17
N THR A 159 -15.47 -13.70 5.30
CA THR A 159 -14.14 -14.29 5.37
C THR A 159 -14.18 -15.68 6.04
N ARG A 160 -13.19 -16.51 5.74
CA ARG A 160 -13.04 -17.84 6.36
C ARG A 160 -12.96 -17.78 7.89
N SER A 161 -12.37 -16.70 8.42
CA SER A 161 -12.25 -16.50 9.87
C SER A 161 -13.59 -16.24 10.55
N GLY A 162 -14.64 -15.85 9.80
CA GLY A 162 -15.92 -15.41 10.34
C GLY A 162 -15.88 -14.06 11.06
N ASN A 163 -14.75 -13.37 11.08
CA ASN A 163 -14.61 -12.06 11.67
C ASN A 163 -15.38 -11.01 10.84
N LYS A 164 -15.78 -9.92 11.49
CA LYS A 164 -16.33 -8.76 10.79
C LYS A 164 -15.23 -8.17 9.89
N PHE A 165 -15.50 -8.09 8.62
CA PHE A 165 -14.57 -7.57 7.64
C PHE A 165 -15.30 -6.68 6.63
N ILE A 166 -14.69 -5.59 6.21
CA ILE A 166 -15.32 -4.57 5.37
C ILE A 166 -14.45 -4.32 4.14
N SER A 167 -15.08 -4.21 2.98
CA SER A 167 -14.45 -3.59 1.81
C SER A 167 -14.70 -2.08 1.87
N ILE A 168 -13.62 -1.30 1.89
CA ILE A 168 -13.67 0.15 1.77
C ILE A 168 -13.45 0.50 0.31
N PRO A 169 -14.33 1.33 -0.30
CA PRO A 169 -14.19 1.72 -1.70
C PRO A 169 -12.83 2.35 -2.00
N TYR A 170 -12.19 1.85 -3.04
CA TYR A 170 -11.00 2.42 -3.64
C TYR A 170 -11.28 2.63 -5.13
N SER A 171 -11.27 3.88 -5.58
CA SER A 171 -11.57 4.21 -6.95
C SER A 171 -10.29 4.38 -7.76
N LEU A 172 -10.13 3.61 -8.82
CA LEU A 172 -9.02 3.77 -9.76
C LEU A 172 -9.11 5.09 -10.51
N GLU A 173 -10.31 5.59 -10.77
CA GLU A 173 -10.54 6.88 -11.43
C GLU A 173 -10.01 8.05 -10.60
N MET A 174 -10.05 7.91 -9.27
CA MET A 174 -9.54 8.89 -8.31
C MET A 174 -8.08 8.64 -7.92
N ASN A 175 -7.43 7.67 -8.53
CA ASN A 175 -6.01 7.40 -8.31
C ASN A 175 -5.17 8.33 -9.19
N ASP A 176 -4.25 9.08 -8.57
CA ASP A 176 -3.40 10.06 -9.25
C ASP A 176 -2.44 9.43 -10.27
N THR A 177 -1.96 8.21 -10.02
CA THR A 177 -1.16 7.47 -11.00
C THR A 177 -1.97 7.17 -12.26
N ILE A 178 -3.22 6.72 -12.10
CA ILE A 178 -4.09 6.48 -13.24
C ILE A 178 -4.43 7.79 -13.95
N ALA A 179 -4.78 8.84 -13.20
CA ALA A 179 -5.16 10.11 -13.76
C ALA A 179 -4.00 10.78 -14.52
N TYR A 180 -2.84 10.95 -13.86
CA TYR A 180 -1.76 11.76 -14.42
C TYR A 180 -0.77 10.97 -15.27
N VAL A 181 -0.45 9.73 -14.89
CA VAL A 181 0.56 8.93 -15.59
C VAL A 181 -0.04 8.14 -16.75
N VAL A 182 -1.18 7.48 -16.51
CA VAL A 182 -1.84 6.64 -17.52
C VAL A 182 -2.69 7.48 -18.45
N ASN A 183 -3.65 8.23 -17.91
CA ASN A 183 -4.65 8.99 -18.69
C ASN A 183 -4.16 10.40 -19.08
N LYS A 184 -3.02 10.86 -18.54
CA LYS A 184 -2.43 12.19 -18.83
C LYS A 184 -3.40 13.35 -18.65
N VAL A 185 -4.24 13.25 -17.62
CA VAL A 185 -5.21 14.31 -17.28
C VAL A 185 -4.44 15.53 -16.78
N GLU A 186 -4.80 16.71 -17.25
CA GLU A 186 -4.23 17.96 -16.73
C GLU A 186 -4.69 18.18 -15.29
N PRO A 187 -3.80 18.59 -14.35
CA PRO A 187 -4.15 18.76 -12.94
C PRO A 187 -5.33 19.69 -12.66
N ARG A 188 -5.60 20.64 -13.54
CA ARG A 188 -6.77 21.54 -13.40
C ARG A 188 -8.11 20.89 -13.79
N ARG A 189 -8.08 19.70 -14.37
CA ARG A 189 -9.27 18.93 -14.79
C ARG A 189 -9.54 17.72 -13.91
N TYR A 190 -8.65 17.43 -12.97
CA TYR A 190 -8.77 16.37 -11.97
C TYR A 190 -9.34 16.94 -10.64
#